data_376c7fb70c0cd69643ec005c7285e55b
#
_entry.id   376c7fb70c0cd69643ec005c7285e55b
#
_cell.length_a   1.000
_cell.length_b   1.000
_cell.length_c   1.000
_cell.angle_alpha   90.00
_cell.angle_beta   90.00
_cell.angle_gamma   90.00
#
_symmetry.space_group_name_H-M   'P 1'
#
loop_
_entity.id
_entity.type
_entity.pdbx_description
1 polymer ?
#
loop_
_entity_poly.entity_id
_entity_poly.type
_entity_poly.pdbx_seq_one_letter_code
_entity_poly.pdbx_strand_id
1 'polypeptide(L)'
;MSEDPRPTLRRVVVVEGPSDVSAVRRAVDATVIATGGHHFRPDLLATLREAHERVGIVVLTDPDRAGEAIRARITAAVPSAGHARVDRADCTQGGRSGVEYAAPDVVRRALSCVAEGPTAEPYDWSPAELRALGLVGHPEAAARRATVAAAFRLGHVDGRQLLRRLRAFGVHPDEVRAALETA
;
A
#
# COMPACT_ATOMS: atom_id res chain seq x y z
N MET A 1 18.64 -6.70 -23.06
CA MET A 1 18.44 -5.43 -22.32
C MET A 1 18.09 -5.85 -20.91
N SER A 2 19.03 -5.70 -19.97
CA SER A 2 18.77 -5.98 -18.55
C SER A 2 17.84 -4.87 -18.05
N GLU A 3 16.62 -5.22 -17.69
CA GLU A 3 15.76 -4.28 -16.96
C GLU A 3 16.46 -3.96 -15.65
N ASP A 4 16.80 -2.69 -15.46
CA ASP A 4 17.33 -2.18 -14.20
C ASP A 4 16.32 -2.54 -13.09
N PRO A 5 16.76 -3.25 -12.03
CA PRO A 5 15.82 -3.72 -11.02
C PRO A 5 15.08 -2.52 -10.42
N ARG A 6 13.75 -2.57 -10.43
CA ARG A 6 12.92 -1.49 -9.88
C ARG A 6 13.30 -1.24 -8.43
N PRO A 7 13.55 0.01 -8.04
CA PRO A 7 13.92 0.30 -6.66
C PRO A 7 12.77 -0.07 -5.71
N THR A 8 13.12 -0.66 -4.58
CA THR A 8 12.15 -1.01 -3.54
C THR A 8 11.79 0.22 -2.73
N LEU A 9 10.50 0.49 -2.59
CA LEU A 9 9.96 1.52 -1.70
C LEU A 9 9.25 0.84 -0.52
N ARG A 10 9.76 1.01 0.69
CA ARG A 10 9.21 0.36 1.90
C ARG A 10 7.86 0.93 2.35
N ARG A 11 7.55 2.17 1.98
CA ARG A 11 6.28 2.81 2.30
C ARG A 11 5.14 2.29 1.43
N VAL A 12 3.92 2.35 1.97
CA VAL A 12 2.72 2.05 1.19
C VAL A 12 2.36 3.24 0.31
N VAL A 13 2.23 3.01 -0.99
CA VAL A 13 1.77 4.03 -1.95
C VAL A 13 0.25 3.96 -2.05
N VAL A 14 -0.41 5.10 -1.83
CA VAL A 14 -1.86 5.22 -1.92
C VAL A 14 -2.21 5.96 -3.21
N VAL A 15 -3.02 5.33 -4.04
CA VAL A 15 -3.43 5.83 -5.36
C VAL A 15 -4.95 5.83 -5.51
N GLU A 16 -5.48 6.43 -6.58
CA GLU A 16 -6.92 6.49 -6.82
C GLU A 16 -7.50 5.17 -7.32
N GLY A 17 -6.94 4.60 -8.38
CA GLY A 17 -7.52 3.47 -9.09
C GLY A 17 -6.56 2.37 -9.54
N PRO A 18 -7.10 1.31 -10.18
CA PRO A 18 -6.29 0.16 -10.64
C PRO A 18 -5.24 0.50 -11.70
N SER A 19 -5.52 1.49 -12.56
CA SER A 19 -4.58 1.95 -13.60
C SER A 19 -3.33 2.56 -12.95
N ASP A 20 -3.53 3.37 -11.89
CA ASP A 20 -2.43 3.98 -11.13
C ASP A 20 -1.61 2.93 -10.39
N VAL A 21 -2.27 1.89 -9.83
CA VAL A 21 -1.56 0.73 -9.24
C VAL A 21 -0.59 0.14 -10.26
N SER A 22 -1.03 -0.01 -11.52
CA SER A 22 -0.19 -0.54 -12.58
C SER A 22 0.96 0.40 -12.93
N ALA A 23 0.73 1.73 -12.95
CA ALA A 23 1.76 2.74 -13.20
C ALA A 23 2.84 2.73 -12.10
N VAL A 24 2.43 2.72 -10.83
CA VAL A 24 3.38 2.65 -9.70
C VAL A 24 4.19 1.36 -9.75
N ARG A 25 3.58 0.20 -10.02
CA ARG A 25 4.27 -1.09 -10.10
C ARG A 25 5.26 -1.21 -11.26
N ARG A 26 5.07 -0.45 -12.33
CA ARG A 26 6.08 -0.33 -13.40
C ARG A 26 7.30 0.48 -12.95
N ALA A 27 7.10 1.42 -12.02
CA ALA A 27 8.14 2.34 -11.57
C ALA A 27 8.97 1.80 -10.40
N VAL A 28 8.31 1.25 -9.38
CA VAL A 28 8.92 0.81 -8.12
C VAL A 28 8.35 -0.54 -7.68
N ASP A 29 9.11 -1.27 -6.87
CA ASP A 29 8.59 -2.39 -6.10
C ASP A 29 8.07 -1.87 -4.76
N ALA A 30 6.74 -1.75 -4.65
CA ALA A 30 6.06 -1.20 -3.50
C ALA A 30 4.70 -1.88 -3.26
N THR A 31 4.22 -1.82 -2.03
CA THR A 31 2.81 -2.08 -1.75
C THR A 31 1.98 -0.89 -2.15
N VAL A 32 0.98 -1.14 -2.98
CA VAL A 32 0.08 -0.10 -3.48
C VAL A 32 -1.36 -0.41 -3.04
N ILE A 33 -2.02 0.59 -2.48
CA ILE A 33 -3.44 0.54 -2.07
C ILE A 33 -4.19 1.57 -2.91
N ALA A 34 -5.22 1.10 -3.64
CA ALA A 34 -6.14 1.99 -4.36
C ALA A 34 -7.31 2.39 -3.44
N THR A 35 -7.71 3.66 -3.48
CA THR A 35 -8.87 4.17 -2.73
C THR A 35 -10.20 3.77 -3.37
N GLY A 36 -10.23 3.55 -4.67
CA GLY A 36 -11.45 3.31 -5.44
C GLY A 36 -12.29 4.57 -5.66
N GLY A 37 -11.62 5.73 -5.69
CA GLY A 37 -12.22 7.05 -5.84
C GLY A 37 -12.28 7.83 -4.52
N HIS A 38 -12.94 8.99 -4.52
CA HIS A 38 -12.95 9.92 -3.38
C HIS A 38 -13.93 9.55 -2.24
N HIS A 39 -14.86 8.62 -2.47
CA HIS A 39 -15.82 8.13 -1.48
C HIS A 39 -15.41 6.77 -0.87
N PHE A 40 -14.15 6.60 -0.55
CA PHE A 40 -13.67 5.37 0.05
C PHE A 40 -14.19 5.15 1.48
N ARG A 41 -14.28 3.88 1.88
CA ARG A 41 -14.89 3.44 3.12
C ARG A 41 -14.05 3.79 4.36
N PRO A 42 -14.67 3.94 5.54
CA PRO A 42 -13.95 4.23 6.79
C PRO A 42 -12.90 3.17 7.17
N ASP A 43 -13.13 1.89 6.85
CA ASP A 43 -12.20 0.80 7.10
C ASP A 43 -10.87 0.98 6.35
N LEU A 44 -10.90 1.58 5.15
CA LEU A 44 -9.69 1.95 4.43
C LEU A 44 -8.85 2.97 5.19
N LEU A 45 -9.48 4.00 5.78
CA LEU A 45 -8.75 4.99 6.59
C LEU A 45 -8.08 4.37 7.81
N ALA A 46 -8.72 3.38 8.45
CA ALA A 46 -8.12 2.64 9.55
C ALA A 46 -6.89 1.84 9.08
N THR A 47 -7.00 1.19 7.90
CA THR A 47 -5.85 0.50 7.26
C THR A 47 -4.71 1.47 6.95
N LEU A 48 -5.01 2.67 6.44
CA LEU A 48 -3.98 3.66 6.10
C LEU A 48 -3.29 4.24 7.33
N ARG A 49 -4.00 4.42 8.46
CA ARG A 49 -3.38 4.82 9.74
C ARG A 49 -2.40 3.77 10.22
N GLU A 50 -2.81 2.50 10.28
CA GLU A 50 -1.96 1.39 10.68
C GLU A 50 -0.71 1.28 9.79
N ALA A 51 -0.89 1.37 8.47
CA ALA A 51 0.22 1.37 7.52
C ALA A 51 1.17 2.54 7.77
N HIS A 52 0.62 3.73 8.04
CA HIS A 52 1.42 4.92 8.29
C HIS A 52 2.26 4.81 9.57
N GLU A 53 1.65 4.33 10.66
CA GLU A 53 2.33 4.14 11.95
C GLU A 53 3.48 3.13 11.86
N ARG A 54 3.34 2.11 11.03
CA ARG A 54 4.35 1.05 10.89
C ARG A 54 5.45 1.38 9.87
N VAL A 55 5.07 1.79 8.68
CA VAL A 55 6.00 1.91 7.54
C VAL A 55 5.90 3.23 6.79
N GLY A 56 4.98 4.09 7.20
CA GLY A 56 4.67 5.32 6.46
C GLY A 56 3.81 5.08 5.21
N ILE A 57 3.03 6.10 4.84
CA ILE A 57 2.30 6.11 3.56
C ILE A 57 2.71 7.30 2.71
N VAL A 58 2.59 7.13 1.39
CA VAL A 58 2.77 8.20 0.39
C VAL A 58 1.55 8.23 -0.51
N VAL A 59 0.89 9.38 -0.57
CA VAL A 59 -0.28 9.59 -1.43
C VAL A 59 0.17 10.10 -2.79
N LEU A 60 -0.16 9.37 -3.85
CA LEU A 60 0.09 9.74 -5.23
C LEU A 60 -1.22 9.64 -6.01
N THR A 61 -1.85 10.76 -6.26
CA THR A 61 -3.12 10.87 -6.99
C THR A 61 -2.99 11.80 -8.17
N ASP A 62 -3.96 11.77 -9.07
CA ASP A 62 -4.01 12.62 -10.24
C ASP A 62 -3.96 14.12 -9.88
N PRO A 63 -3.39 14.96 -10.75
CA PRO A 63 -3.33 16.41 -10.56
C PRO A 63 -4.66 17.06 -10.96
N ASP A 64 -5.76 16.63 -10.35
CA ASP A 64 -7.12 17.10 -10.59
C ASP A 64 -7.93 17.26 -9.30
N ARG A 65 -9.20 17.67 -9.42
CA ARG A 65 -10.09 17.89 -8.28
C ARG A 65 -10.38 16.62 -7.47
N ALA A 66 -10.51 15.46 -8.12
CA ALA A 66 -10.78 14.20 -7.46
C ALA A 66 -9.56 13.77 -6.64
N GLY A 67 -8.36 13.85 -7.22
CA GLY A 67 -7.10 13.57 -6.53
C GLY A 67 -6.86 14.49 -5.33
N GLU A 68 -7.15 15.78 -5.44
CA GLU A 68 -7.04 16.71 -4.29
C GLU A 68 -8.08 16.40 -3.19
N ALA A 69 -9.30 15.99 -3.54
CA ALA A 69 -10.30 15.55 -2.55
C ALA A 69 -9.85 14.29 -1.80
N ILE A 70 -9.24 13.32 -2.49
CA ILE A 70 -8.64 12.13 -1.87
C ILE A 70 -7.52 12.54 -0.90
N ARG A 71 -6.60 13.42 -1.33
CA ARG A 71 -5.51 13.94 -0.50
C ARG A 71 -6.04 14.60 0.77
N ALA A 72 -6.98 15.53 0.64
CA ALA A 72 -7.57 16.22 1.78
C ALA A 72 -8.19 15.25 2.79
N ARG A 73 -8.91 14.23 2.31
CA ARG A 73 -9.53 13.23 3.17
C ARG A 73 -8.52 12.32 3.87
N ILE A 74 -7.44 11.93 3.18
CA ILE A 74 -6.36 11.17 3.79
C ILE A 74 -5.60 12.02 4.81
N THR A 75 -5.28 13.28 4.48
CA THR A 75 -4.60 14.20 5.40
C THR A 75 -5.42 14.44 6.67
N ALA A 76 -6.74 14.56 6.58
CA ALA A 76 -7.60 14.68 7.76
C ALA A 76 -7.54 13.46 8.68
N ALA A 77 -7.29 12.26 8.13
CA ALA A 77 -7.17 11.02 8.89
C ALA A 77 -5.74 10.67 9.30
N VAL A 78 -4.75 11.08 8.52
CA VAL A 78 -3.31 10.83 8.67
C VAL A 78 -2.56 12.13 8.33
N PRO A 79 -2.47 13.09 9.26
CA PRO A 79 -1.91 14.42 8.97
C PRO A 79 -0.45 14.42 8.52
N SER A 80 0.33 13.43 8.95
CA SER A 80 1.75 13.26 8.61
C SER A 80 1.99 12.37 7.37
N ALA A 81 0.94 12.00 6.63
CA ALA A 81 1.09 11.26 5.38
C ALA A 81 1.98 12.03 4.39
N GLY A 82 2.90 11.31 3.73
CA GLY A 82 3.67 11.89 2.63
C GLY A 82 2.82 12.13 1.39
N HIS A 83 3.13 13.17 0.62
CA HIS A 83 2.41 13.49 -0.61
C HIS A 83 3.40 13.61 -1.78
N ALA A 84 3.35 12.66 -2.71
CA ALA A 84 4.01 12.74 -3.99
C ALA A 84 3.10 13.43 -5.02
N ARG A 85 3.69 14.18 -5.93
CA ARG A 85 2.95 14.89 -6.99
C ARG A 85 3.65 14.67 -8.33
N VAL A 86 2.85 14.47 -9.36
CA VAL A 86 3.30 14.46 -10.75
C VAL A 86 2.73 15.70 -11.42
N ASP A 87 3.57 16.41 -12.16
CA ASP A 87 3.11 17.57 -12.92
C ASP A 87 2.17 17.14 -14.06
N ARG A 88 1.14 17.93 -14.30
CA ARG A 88 0.14 17.62 -15.33
C ARG A 88 0.77 17.43 -16.71
N ALA A 89 1.83 18.18 -17.01
CA ALA A 89 2.55 18.07 -18.28
C ALA A 89 3.20 16.70 -18.46
N ASP A 90 3.69 16.09 -17.36
CA ASP A 90 4.40 14.81 -17.37
C ASP A 90 3.47 13.59 -17.28
N CYS A 91 2.17 13.80 -17.12
CA CYS A 91 1.16 12.74 -17.00
C CYS A 91 -0.05 12.96 -17.89
N THR A 92 0.12 13.60 -19.05
CA THR A 92 -0.95 13.84 -20.03
C THR A 92 -0.70 13.06 -21.32
N GLN A 93 -1.70 12.30 -21.77
CA GLN A 93 -1.69 11.57 -23.02
C GLN A 93 -3.07 11.63 -23.69
N GLY A 94 -3.13 12.03 -24.97
CA GLY A 94 -4.38 12.08 -25.73
C GLY A 94 -5.45 13.01 -25.13
N GLY A 95 -5.03 14.11 -24.47
CA GLY A 95 -5.92 15.06 -23.80
C GLY A 95 -6.45 14.61 -22.44
N ARG A 96 -6.03 13.44 -21.96
CA ARG A 96 -6.33 12.92 -20.61
C ARG A 96 -5.11 13.06 -19.71
N SER A 97 -5.31 13.41 -18.46
CA SER A 97 -4.25 13.53 -17.47
C SER A 97 -4.51 12.56 -16.32
N GLY A 98 -3.46 11.86 -15.89
CA GLY A 98 -3.53 10.94 -14.77
C GLY A 98 -2.17 10.26 -14.51
N VAL A 99 -1.97 9.78 -13.29
CA VAL A 99 -0.77 9.02 -12.89
C VAL A 99 -0.54 7.82 -13.81
N GLU A 100 -1.61 7.24 -14.34
CA GLU A 100 -1.56 6.10 -15.27
C GLU A 100 -0.77 6.38 -16.54
N TYR A 101 -0.71 7.65 -17.00
CA TYR A 101 0.00 8.09 -18.20
C TYR A 101 1.44 8.53 -17.92
N ALA A 102 1.83 8.65 -16.65
CA ALA A 102 3.18 9.04 -16.29
C ALA A 102 4.21 7.95 -16.63
N ALA A 103 5.35 8.36 -17.16
CA ALA A 103 6.48 7.46 -17.37
C ALA A 103 7.05 6.95 -16.03
N PRO A 104 7.62 5.72 -15.98
CA PRO A 104 8.13 5.14 -14.73
C PRO A 104 9.16 6.01 -14.01
N ASP A 105 10.01 6.72 -14.71
CA ASP A 105 11.01 7.62 -14.12
C ASP A 105 10.38 8.86 -13.48
N VAL A 106 9.28 9.39 -14.05
CA VAL A 106 8.50 10.49 -13.48
C VAL A 106 7.89 10.06 -12.14
N VAL A 107 7.26 8.87 -12.11
CA VAL A 107 6.70 8.31 -10.88
C VAL A 107 7.79 8.07 -9.83
N ARG A 108 8.95 7.53 -10.22
CA ARG A 108 10.08 7.34 -9.30
C ARG A 108 10.54 8.66 -8.69
N ARG A 109 10.75 9.69 -9.51
CA ARG A 109 11.15 11.02 -9.03
C ARG A 109 10.12 11.59 -8.04
N ALA A 110 8.85 11.53 -8.37
CA ALA A 110 7.78 12.01 -7.50
C ALA A 110 7.80 11.31 -6.12
N LEU A 111 7.99 9.99 -6.10
CA LEU A 111 8.02 9.22 -4.87
C LEU A 111 9.30 9.45 -4.05
N SER A 112 10.45 9.67 -4.70
CA SER A 112 11.73 9.91 -4.02
C SER A 112 11.83 11.30 -3.37
N CYS A 113 11.04 12.27 -3.80
CA CYS A 113 11.01 13.62 -3.22
C CYS A 113 10.28 13.69 -1.87
N VAL A 114 9.62 12.63 -1.44
CA VAL A 114 8.87 12.62 -0.18
C VAL A 114 9.78 12.16 0.95
N ALA A 115 9.86 12.96 2.04
CA ALA A 115 10.65 12.62 3.22
C ALA A 115 10.32 11.23 3.76
N GLU A 116 11.33 10.53 4.26
CA GLU A 116 11.15 9.19 4.84
C GLU A 116 10.26 9.28 6.10
N GLY A 117 9.33 8.35 6.21
CA GLY A 117 8.45 8.18 7.36
C GLY A 117 8.92 7.04 8.27
N PRO A 118 8.09 6.64 9.26
CA PRO A 118 8.37 5.47 10.09
C PRO A 118 8.68 4.25 9.24
N THR A 119 9.68 3.48 9.62
CA THR A 119 10.05 2.23 8.94
C THR A 119 10.15 1.12 9.98
N ALA A 120 9.14 0.24 10.02
CA ALA A 120 9.31 -1.03 10.71
C ALA A 120 10.38 -1.86 9.98
N GLU A 121 11.17 -2.63 10.72
CA GLU A 121 12.11 -3.56 10.12
C GLU A 121 11.35 -4.56 9.24
N PRO A 122 11.77 -4.75 7.99
CA PRO A 122 11.08 -5.66 7.09
C PRO A 122 11.27 -7.10 7.52
N TYR A 123 10.19 -7.87 7.47
CA TYR A 123 10.26 -9.32 7.61
C TYR A 123 9.81 -9.98 6.29
N ASP A 124 10.67 -10.84 5.74
CA ASP A 124 10.40 -11.50 4.46
C ASP A 124 9.60 -12.80 4.66
N TRP A 125 8.31 -12.66 4.89
CA TRP A 125 7.38 -13.76 5.04
C TRP A 125 7.45 -14.74 3.87
N SER A 126 7.55 -16.03 4.16
CA SER A 126 7.47 -17.11 3.18
C SER A 126 6.07 -17.74 3.15
N PRO A 127 5.67 -18.39 2.03
CA PRO A 127 4.45 -19.18 2.00
C PRO A 127 4.46 -20.38 2.98
N ALA A 128 5.63 -20.87 3.36
CA ALA A 128 5.80 -21.94 4.33
C ALA A 128 5.39 -21.50 5.73
N GLU A 129 5.77 -20.28 6.14
CA GLU A 129 5.39 -19.71 7.44
C GLU A 129 3.89 -19.47 7.54
N LEU A 130 3.23 -19.01 6.47
CA LEU A 130 1.77 -18.91 6.45
C LEU A 130 1.10 -20.27 6.65
N ARG A 131 1.64 -21.33 6.05
CA ARG A 131 1.14 -22.70 6.26
C ARG A 131 1.37 -23.17 7.69
N ALA A 132 2.56 -22.95 8.24
CA ALA A 132 2.91 -23.32 9.61
C ALA A 132 1.99 -22.67 10.65
N LEU A 133 1.55 -21.45 10.40
CA LEU A 133 0.60 -20.71 11.24
C LEU A 133 -0.87 -21.03 10.93
N GLY A 134 -1.15 -21.95 10.01
CA GLY A 134 -2.52 -22.30 9.61
C GLY A 134 -3.28 -21.19 8.89
N LEU A 135 -2.57 -20.22 8.32
CA LEU A 135 -3.16 -19.11 7.57
C LEU A 135 -3.48 -19.49 6.12
N VAL A 136 -2.91 -20.61 5.63
CA VAL A 136 -3.14 -21.19 4.31
C VAL A 136 -3.10 -22.72 4.44
N GLY A 137 -3.97 -23.42 3.71
CA GLY A 137 -3.99 -24.89 3.68
C GLY A 137 -4.51 -25.55 4.97
N HIS A 138 -5.23 -24.84 5.81
CA HIS A 138 -5.86 -25.31 7.04
C HIS A 138 -7.38 -25.15 6.95
N PRO A 139 -8.22 -26.06 7.53
CA PRO A 139 -9.67 -25.91 7.53
C PRO A 139 -10.17 -24.55 8.04
N GLU A 140 -9.53 -24.00 9.06
CA GLU A 140 -9.86 -22.71 9.66
C GLU A 140 -9.06 -21.54 9.06
N ALA A 141 -8.33 -21.72 7.98
CA ALA A 141 -7.45 -20.69 7.44
C ALA A 141 -8.17 -19.36 7.15
N ALA A 142 -9.43 -19.40 6.75
CA ALA A 142 -10.22 -18.20 6.49
C ALA A 142 -10.48 -17.40 7.79
N ALA A 143 -10.89 -18.08 8.87
CA ALA A 143 -11.11 -17.47 10.17
C ALA A 143 -9.79 -16.90 10.75
N ARG A 144 -8.72 -17.69 10.73
CA ARG A 144 -7.39 -17.27 11.20
C ARG A 144 -6.88 -16.04 10.44
N ARG A 145 -7.05 -15.98 9.11
CA ARG A 145 -6.73 -14.78 8.32
C ARG A 145 -7.59 -13.58 8.71
N ALA A 146 -8.87 -13.78 9.00
CA ALA A 146 -9.75 -12.70 9.43
C ALA A 146 -9.30 -12.13 10.78
N THR A 147 -8.90 -12.98 11.74
CA THR A 147 -8.32 -12.57 13.02
C THR A 147 -7.08 -11.71 12.82
N VAL A 148 -6.11 -12.21 12.05
CA VAL A 148 -4.86 -11.47 11.78
C VAL A 148 -5.14 -10.17 11.03
N ALA A 149 -6.03 -10.20 10.04
CA ALA A 149 -6.39 -9.01 9.29
C ALA A 149 -7.08 -7.96 10.17
N ALA A 150 -7.89 -8.37 11.13
CA ALA A 150 -8.52 -7.47 12.10
C ALA A 150 -7.48 -6.87 13.07
N ALA A 151 -6.60 -7.69 13.63
CA ALA A 151 -5.56 -7.27 14.59
C ALA A 151 -4.65 -6.18 14.00
N PHE A 152 -4.23 -6.33 12.74
CA PHE A 152 -3.32 -5.40 12.05
C PHE A 152 -4.03 -4.49 11.04
N ARG A 153 -5.35 -4.42 11.08
CA ARG A 153 -6.18 -3.58 10.18
C ARG A 153 -5.82 -3.72 8.70
N LEU A 154 -5.47 -4.94 8.28
CA LEU A 154 -5.04 -5.22 6.93
C LEU A 154 -6.19 -5.18 5.90
N GLY A 155 -7.43 -4.96 6.35
CA GLY A 155 -8.62 -5.05 5.52
C GLY A 155 -8.92 -6.48 5.08
N HIS A 156 -9.87 -6.65 4.15
CA HIS A 156 -10.18 -7.97 3.62
C HIS A 156 -9.01 -8.53 2.79
N VAL A 157 -8.57 -9.75 3.11
CA VAL A 157 -7.41 -10.38 2.48
C VAL A 157 -7.63 -11.87 2.20
N ASP A 158 -7.24 -12.32 1.00
CA ASP A 158 -6.97 -13.73 0.71
C ASP A 158 -5.55 -14.11 1.16
N GLY A 159 -5.16 -15.39 1.01
CA GLY A 159 -3.83 -15.84 1.45
C GLY A 159 -2.66 -15.14 0.74
N ARG A 160 -2.82 -14.81 -0.56
CA ARG A 160 -1.79 -14.11 -1.34
C ARG A 160 -1.72 -12.63 -0.98
N GLN A 161 -2.86 -12.01 -0.74
CA GLN A 161 -2.94 -10.62 -0.28
C GLN A 161 -2.41 -10.48 1.14
N LEU A 162 -2.70 -11.44 2.04
CA LEU A 162 -2.19 -11.46 3.40
C LEU A 162 -0.66 -11.47 3.41
N LEU A 163 -0.03 -12.39 2.65
CA LEU A 163 1.44 -12.44 2.53
C LEU A 163 2.04 -11.09 2.16
N ARG A 164 1.49 -10.46 1.11
CA ARG A 164 1.97 -9.14 0.66
C ARG A 164 1.79 -8.06 1.72
N ARG A 165 0.65 -8.06 2.42
CA ARG A 165 0.37 -7.03 3.43
C ARG A 165 1.17 -7.22 4.70
N LEU A 166 1.39 -8.44 5.16
CA LEU A 166 2.28 -8.71 6.29
C LEU A 166 3.70 -8.21 6.02
N ARG A 167 4.25 -8.49 4.84
CA ARG A 167 5.56 -7.95 4.40
C ARG A 167 5.54 -6.42 4.37
N ALA A 168 4.53 -5.86 3.72
CA ALA A 168 4.42 -4.42 3.49
C ALA A 168 4.25 -3.60 4.76
N PHE A 169 3.57 -4.15 5.76
CA PHE A 169 3.31 -3.49 7.05
C PHE A 169 4.38 -3.82 8.09
N GLY A 170 5.43 -4.56 7.73
CA GLY A 170 6.49 -4.95 8.66
C GLY A 170 5.96 -5.73 9.86
N VAL A 171 4.93 -6.55 9.66
CA VAL A 171 4.38 -7.39 10.73
C VAL A 171 5.26 -8.62 10.90
N HIS A 172 5.71 -8.91 12.12
CA HIS A 172 6.57 -10.04 12.42
C HIS A 172 5.78 -11.31 12.79
N PRO A 173 6.34 -12.52 12.61
CA PRO A 173 5.67 -13.79 12.95
C PRO A 173 5.21 -13.88 14.38
N ASP A 174 5.97 -13.32 15.34
CA ASP A 174 5.64 -13.36 16.76
C ASP A 174 4.38 -12.51 17.07
N GLU A 175 4.23 -11.37 16.39
CA GLU A 175 3.01 -10.55 16.51
C GLU A 175 1.78 -11.31 15.99
N VAL A 176 1.96 -12.05 14.87
CA VAL A 176 0.88 -12.87 14.30
C VAL A 176 0.51 -14.03 15.22
N ARG A 177 1.49 -14.70 15.84
CA ARG A 177 1.22 -15.75 16.84
C ARG A 177 0.42 -15.19 18.02
N ALA A 178 0.87 -14.09 18.59
CA ALA A 178 0.18 -13.44 19.71
C ALA A 178 -1.27 -13.06 19.34
N ALA A 179 -1.51 -12.54 18.15
CA ALA A 179 -2.85 -12.22 17.68
C ALA A 179 -3.75 -13.45 17.52
N LEU A 180 -3.19 -14.60 17.12
CA LEU A 180 -3.93 -15.85 16.97
C LEU A 180 -4.20 -16.55 18.32
N GLU A 181 -3.40 -16.32 19.33
CA GLU A 181 -3.56 -16.87 20.68
C GLU A 181 -4.59 -16.09 21.51
N THR A 182 -4.81 -14.83 21.18
CA THR A 182 -5.73 -13.93 21.90
C THR A 182 -7.16 -13.98 21.36
N ALA A 183 -7.40 -14.68 20.24
CA ALA A 183 -8.69 -14.76 19.55
C ALA A 183 -9.45 -16.03 19.89
#